data_c3743e2199ad33c5b872be59dceba297
#
_entry.id   c3743e2199ad33c5b872be59dceba297
#
_cell.length_a   1.000
_cell.length_b   1.000
_cell.length_c   1.000
_cell.angle_alpha   90.00
_cell.angle_beta   90.00
_cell.angle_gamma   90.00
#
_symmetry.space_group_name_H-M   'P 1'
#
loop_
_entity.id
_entity.type
_entity.pdbx_description
1 polymer ?
#
loop_
_entity_poly.entity_id
_entity_poly.type
_entity_poly.pdbx_seq_one_letter_code
_entity_poly.pdbx_strand_id
1 'polypeptide(L)'
;MKRTGEAQRGLQPVVELRKEAASYAYSVRAPRSRGVIPPSSYRNGGFATLAECLGDVARAMGGDFSRIYVRLEGLCVGERDIVELRRDPERVAVELKAGLEAELKAKAAFEVRAESVSEPGEG
;
A
#
# COMPACT_ATOMS: atom_id res chain seq x y z
N MET A 1 16.79 19.76 -10.41
CA MET A 1 16.27 19.25 -9.44
C MET A 1 14.90 18.89 -9.56
N LYS A 2 14.01 19.61 -10.01
CA LYS A 2 12.73 19.21 -10.17
C LYS A 2 12.64 18.03 -10.99
N ARG A 3 13.42 17.87 -11.98
CA ARG A 3 13.36 16.75 -12.78
C ARG A 3 13.58 15.54 -12.00
N THR A 4 14.47 15.55 -11.09
CA THR A 4 14.74 14.40 -10.30
C THR A 4 13.50 13.97 -9.55
N GLY A 5 12.77 14.92 -9.07
CA GLY A 5 11.59 14.57 -8.34
C GLY A 5 10.58 13.87 -9.20
N GLU A 6 10.44 14.30 -10.43
CA GLU A 6 9.52 13.67 -11.30
C GLU A 6 9.96 12.28 -11.63
N ALA A 7 11.24 12.08 -11.83
CA ALA A 7 11.73 10.77 -12.15
C ALA A 7 11.48 9.86 -10.97
N GLN A 8 11.66 10.35 -9.75
CA GLN A 8 11.44 9.54 -8.62
C GLN A 8 9.99 9.18 -8.48
N ARG A 9 9.14 10.08 -8.86
CA ARG A 9 7.74 9.80 -8.77
C ARG A 9 7.40 8.62 -9.66
N GLY A 10 7.99 8.57 -10.85
CA GLY A 10 7.71 7.47 -11.75
C GLY A 10 8.29 6.16 -11.28
N LEU A 11 9.23 6.20 -10.34
CA LEU A 11 9.84 4.99 -9.87
C LEU A 11 9.42 4.61 -8.47
N GLN A 12 8.30 5.14 -8.05
CA GLN A 12 7.82 4.90 -6.71
C GLN A 12 7.46 3.43 -6.50
N PRO A 13 7.93 2.82 -5.45
CA PRO A 13 7.66 1.39 -5.23
C PRO A 13 6.27 1.16 -4.67
N VAL A 14 5.81 -0.06 -4.78
CA VAL A 14 4.53 -0.47 -4.25
C VAL A 14 4.79 -1.39 -3.07
N VAL A 15 4.17 -1.10 -1.95
CA VAL A 15 4.30 -1.94 -0.78
C VAL A 15 2.96 -2.62 -0.56
N GLU A 16 2.98 -3.93 -0.58
CA GLU A 16 1.76 -4.69 -0.38
C GLU A 16 1.75 -5.17 1.06
N LEU A 17 0.70 -4.81 1.79
CA LEU A 17 0.56 -5.20 3.18
C LEU A 17 -0.55 -6.22 3.27
N ARG A 18 -0.36 -7.24 4.10
CA ARG A 18 -1.44 -8.19 4.28
C ARG A 18 -1.42 -8.82 5.64
N LYS A 19 -2.57 -9.23 6.10
CA LYS A 19 -2.70 -9.87 7.36
C LYS A 19 -2.65 -11.36 7.13
N GLU A 20 -1.81 -12.06 7.88
CA GLU A 20 -1.67 -13.47 7.75
C GLU A 20 -1.97 -14.08 9.09
N ALA A 21 -2.85 -15.01 9.16
CA ALA A 21 -3.21 -15.68 10.40
C ALA A 21 -3.19 -14.71 11.59
N ALA A 22 -2.12 -14.68 12.31
CA ALA A 22 -2.05 -13.85 13.49
C ALA A 22 -1.03 -12.73 13.40
N SER A 23 -0.54 -12.44 12.23
CA SER A 23 0.49 -11.41 12.10
C SER A 23 0.30 -10.63 10.82
N TYR A 24 1.11 -9.59 10.66
CA TYR A 24 1.08 -8.79 9.46
C TYR A 24 2.39 -8.97 8.71
N ALA A 25 2.32 -8.83 7.41
CA ALA A 25 3.50 -8.99 6.58
C ALA A 25 3.43 -8.01 5.43
N TYR A 26 4.55 -7.74 4.80
CA TYR A 26 4.55 -6.90 3.63
C TYR A 26 5.56 -7.41 2.60
N SER A 27 5.34 -7.02 1.36
CA SER A 27 6.30 -7.29 0.32
C SER A 27 6.44 -6.01 -0.48
N VAL A 28 7.59 -5.83 -1.09
CA VAL A 28 7.89 -4.62 -1.82
C VAL A 28 8.14 -4.96 -3.27
N ARG A 29 7.54 -4.18 -4.15
CA ARG A 29 7.78 -4.35 -5.55
C ARG A 29 8.27 -2.99 -6.03
N ALA A 30 9.55 -2.85 -6.25
CA ALA A 30 10.12 -1.58 -6.67
C ALA A 30 10.36 -1.60 -8.15
N PRO A 31 10.21 -0.48 -8.80
CA PRO A 31 10.43 -0.42 -10.23
C PRO A 31 11.92 -0.55 -10.52
N ARG A 32 12.25 -1.04 -11.69
CA ARG A 32 13.59 -1.17 -12.08
C ARG A 32 14.14 0.17 -12.35
N SER A 33 15.33 0.44 -11.89
CA SER A 33 15.90 1.72 -12.06
C SER A 33 17.38 1.54 -12.18
N ARG A 34 18.00 2.27 -13.05
CA ARG A 34 19.37 2.18 -13.23
C ARG A 34 20.09 2.55 -12.01
N GLY A 35 21.05 1.88 -11.59
CA GLY A 35 21.82 2.23 -10.42
C GLY A 35 21.19 1.92 -9.09
N VAL A 36 19.99 1.45 -9.09
CA VAL A 36 19.34 1.13 -7.84
C VAL A 36 18.90 -0.29 -7.94
N ILE A 37 19.25 -1.10 -6.98
CA ILE A 37 18.83 -2.46 -6.99
C ILE A 37 17.61 -2.54 -6.16
N PRO A 38 16.46 -2.62 -6.76
CA PRO A 38 15.25 -2.60 -6.01
C PRO A 38 15.07 -3.88 -5.22
N PRO A 39 14.55 -3.77 -4.05
CA PRO A 39 14.26 -4.93 -3.27
C PRO A 39 12.97 -5.52 -3.79
N SER A 40 12.93 -5.81 -5.06
CA SER A 40 11.70 -6.25 -5.64
C SER A 40 11.20 -7.55 -5.08
N SER A 41 12.06 -8.30 -4.45
CA SER A 41 11.59 -9.53 -3.87
C SER A 41 11.59 -9.43 -2.37
N TYR A 42 11.80 -8.25 -1.85
CA TYR A 42 11.93 -8.09 -0.42
C TYR A 42 10.59 -8.31 0.25
N ARG A 43 10.62 -9.06 1.33
CA ARG A 43 9.41 -9.24 2.09
C ARG A 43 9.79 -9.53 3.53
N ASN A 44 8.91 -9.19 4.44
CA ASN A 44 9.13 -9.43 5.82
C ASN A 44 7.79 -9.61 6.49
N GLY A 45 7.76 -10.33 7.57
CA GLY A 45 6.49 -10.62 8.22
C GLY A 45 6.66 -10.93 9.68
N GLY A 46 5.58 -11.41 10.26
CA GLY A 46 5.62 -11.74 11.66
C GLY A 46 5.39 -10.56 12.59
N PHE A 47 4.85 -9.46 12.06
CA PHE A 47 4.63 -8.29 12.91
C PHE A 47 3.30 -8.42 13.62
N ALA A 48 3.28 -8.12 14.89
CA ALA A 48 2.06 -8.27 15.67
C ALA A 48 0.99 -7.27 15.26
N THR A 49 1.38 -6.09 14.81
CA THR A 49 0.40 -5.08 14.43
C THR A 49 0.79 -4.47 13.09
N LEU A 50 -0.18 -3.85 12.45
CA LEU A 50 0.08 -3.19 11.21
C LEU A 50 1.05 -2.03 11.42
N ALA A 51 0.95 -1.35 12.56
CA ALA A 51 1.85 -0.25 12.85
C ALA A 51 3.29 -0.70 12.91
N GLU A 52 3.54 -1.87 13.50
CA GLU A 52 4.88 -2.39 13.55
C GLU A 52 5.37 -2.71 12.15
N CYS A 53 4.49 -3.25 11.34
CA CYS A 53 4.81 -3.58 9.97
C CYS A 53 5.21 -2.30 9.22
N LEU A 54 4.44 -1.23 9.40
CA LEU A 54 4.73 0.02 8.72
C LEU A 54 6.04 0.63 9.18
N GLY A 55 6.35 0.49 10.45
CA GLY A 55 7.63 0.98 10.96
C GLY A 55 8.78 0.26 10.29
N ASP A 56 8.63 -1.03 10.06
CA ASP A 56 9.68 -1.79 9.43
C ASP A 56 9.82 -1.39 7.96
N VAL A 57 8.70 -1.10 7.29
CA VAL A 57 8.73 -0.64 5.93
C VAL A 57 9.55 0.65 5.86
N ALA A 58 9.29 1.57 6.80
CA ALA A 58 9.98 2.84 6.80
C ALA A 58 11.47 2.65 6.98
N ARG A 59 11.83 1.71 7.84
CA ARG A 59 13.23 1.47 8.09
C ARG A 59 13.89 0.84 6.87
N ALA A 60 13.21 -0.09 6.26
CA ALA A 60 13.78 -0.80 5.12
C ALA A 60 13.90 0.06 3.89
N MET A 61 12.95 0.96 3.68
CA MET A 61 12.90 1.71 2.44
C MET A 61 13.32 3.15 2.53
N GLY A 62 13.43 3.67 3.73
CA GLY A 62 13.65 5.10 3.90
C GLY A 62 14.95 5.65 3.33
N GLY A 63 15.92 4.80 3.10
CA GLY A 63 17.17 5.27 2.55
C GLY A 63 17.12 5.47 1.05
N ASP A 64 16.21 4.79 0.39
CA ASP A 64 16.14 4.81 -1.06
C ASP A 64 14.95 5.52 -1.63
N PHE A 65 13.88 5.59 -0.89
CA PHE A 65 12.64 6.17 -1.40
C PHE A 65 12.02 7.10 -0.39
N SER A 66 11.28 8.09 -0.86
CA SER A 66 10.62 9.01 0.05
C SER A 66 9.11 8.76 0.09
N ARG A 67 8.56 8.18 -0.96
CA ARG A 67 7.13 7.90 -0.99
C ARG A 67 6.90 6.52 -1.53
N ILE A 68 5.78 5.93 -1.16
CA ILE A 68 5.42 4.61 -1.62
C ILE A 68 3.95 4.57 -1.97
N TYR A 69 3.58 3.66 -2.83
CA TYR A 69 2.17 3.36 -3.08
C TYR A 69 1.88 2.22 -2.14
N VAL A 70 0.71 2.23 -1.52
CA VAL A 70 0.37 1.22 -0.54
C VAL A 70 -0.83 0.42 -1.01
N ARG A 71 -0.72 -0.90 -0.90
CA ARG A 71 -1.84 -1.79 -1.16
C ARG A 71 -2.06 -2.54 0.13
N LEU A 72 -3.30 -2.68 0.53
CA LEU A 72 -3.63 -3.40 1.74
C LEU A 72 -4.63 -4.46 1.36
N GLU A 73 -4.31 -5.70 1.64
CA GLU A 73 -5.17 -6.82 1.30
C GLU A 73 -5.55 -6.80 -0.17
N GLY A 74 -4.61 -6.44 -1.01
CA GLY A 74 -4.83 -6.46 -2.44
C GLY A 74 -5.49 -5.24 -3.03
N LEU A 75 -5.87 -4.28 -2.22
CA LEU A 75 -6.52 -3.09 -2.73
C LEU A 75 -5.65 -1.87 -2.54
N CYS A 76 -5.66 -0.99 -3.53
CA CYS A 76 -4.84 0.19 -3.46
C CYS A 76 -5.47 1.20 -2.50
N VAL A 77 -4.73 1.60 -1.50
CA VAL A 77 -5.24 2.54 -0.51
C VAL A 77 -4.46 3.85 -0.48
N GLY A 78 -3.70 4.13 -1.52
CA GLY A 78 -3.12 5.45 -1.68
C GLY A 78 -1.62 5.50 -1.57
N GLU A 79 -1.11 6.69 -1.50
CA GLU A 79 0.32 6.92 -1.38
C GLU A 79 0.64 7.41 0.00
N ARG A 80 1.83 7.16 0.46
CA ARG A 80 2.26 7.65 1.76
C ARG A 80 3.72 8.06 1.72
N ASP A 81 4.06 9.05 2.52
CA ASP A 81 5.44 9.45 2.67
C ASP A 81 6.07 8.51 3.68
N ILE A 82 7.29 8.10 3.40
CA ILE A 82 8.00 7.22 4.31
C ILE A 82 8.16 7.89 5.67
N VAL A 83 8.32 9.21 5.67
CA VAL A 83 8.48 9.93 6.92
C VAL A 83 7.26 9.76 7.83
N GLU A 84 6.06 9.71 7.24
CA GLU A 84 4.87 9.50 8.03
C GLU A 84 4.90 8.14 8.70
N LEU A 85 5.32 7.14 7.97
CA LEU A 85 5.36 5.80 8.53
C LEU A 85 6.36 5.72 9.68
N ARG A 86 7.41 6.52 9.58
CA ARG A 86 8.41 6.49 10.61
C ARG A 86 7.96 7.27 11.83
N ARG A 87 7.35 8.41 11.61
CA ARG A 87 6.94 9.24 12.70
C ARG A 87 5.72 8.78 13.44
N ASP A 88 4.72 8.29 12.74
CA ASP A 88 3.47 7.96 13.39
C ASP A 88 2.84 6.76 12.71
N PRO A 89 3.46 5.61 12.83
CA PRO A 89 2.96 4.42 12.16
C PRO A 89 1.58 4.01 12.65
N GLU A 90 1.25 4.32 13.89
CA GLU A 90 -0.04 3.94 14.39
C GLU A 90 -1.17 4.75 13.76
N ARG A 91 -0.94 6.03 13.56
CA ARG A 91 -1.94 6.85 12.90
C ARG A 91 -2.11 6.40 11.46
N VAL A 92 -0.99 6.12 10.80
CA VAL A 92 -1.05 5.68 9.41
C VAL A 92 -1.79 4.35 9.33
N ALA A 93 -1.55 3.47 10.28
CA ALA A 93 -2.22 2.16 10.27
C ALA A 93 -3.72 2.34 10.38
N VAL A 94 -4.17 3.24 11.22
CA VAL A 94 -5.59 3.49 11.37
C VAL A 94 -6.15 4.05 10.06
N GLU A 95 -5.43 4.98 9.45
CA GLU A 95 -5.90 5.58 8.22
C GLU A 95 -5.95 4.57 7.07
N LEU A 96 -4.97 3.68 7.02
CA LEU A 96 -4.96 2.69 5.97
C LEU A 96 -6.10 1.70 6.13
N LYS A 97 -6.40 1.32 7.36
CA LYS A 97 -7.50 0.41 7.59
C LYS A 97 -8.83 1.06 7.23
N ALA A 98 -8.96 2.33 7.55
CA ALA A 98 -10.18 3.06 7.20
C ALA A 98 -10.29 3.15 5.67
N GLY A 99 -9.16 3.37 5.00
CA GLY A 99 -9.15 3.42 3.56
C GLY A 99 -9.55 2.09 2.95
N LEU A 100 -9.10 1.00 3.55
CA LEU A 100 -9.45 -0.32 3.06
C LEU A 100 -10.94 -0.55 3.21
N GLU A 101 -11.51 -0.18 4.35
CA GLU A 101 -12.92 -0.35 4.54
C GLU A 101 -13.72 0.45 3.55
N ALA A 102 -13.27 1.66 3.26
CA ALA A 102 -13.96 2.49 2.29
C ALA A 102 -13.89 1.87 0.90
N GLU A 103 -12.74 1.29 0.54
CA GLU A 103 -12.59 0.67 -0.76
C GLU A 103 -13.46 -0.59 -0.85
N LEU A 104 -13.54 -1.34 0.21
CA LEU A 104 -14.36 -2.54 0.20
C LEU A 104 -15.83 -2.19 0.09
N LYS A 105 -16.25 -1.13 0.75
CA LYS A 105 -17.61 -0.69 0.66
C LYS A 105 -17.93 -0.20 -0.73
N ALA A 106 -17.03 0.56 -1.33
CA ALA A 106 -17.23 1.07 -2.66
C ALA A 106 -17.33 -0.08 -3.66
N LYS A 107 -16.50 -1.10 -3.46
CA LYS A 107 -16.48 -2.22 -4.35
C LYS A 107 -17.78 -3.00 -4.23
N ALA A 108 -18.24 -3.20 -3.02
CA ALA A 108 -19.47 -3.93 -2.80
C ALA A 108 -20.65 -3.18 -3.38
N ALA A 109 -20.67 -1.88 -3.20
CA ALA A 109 -21.75 -1.07 -3.72
C ALA A 109 -21.74 -1.10 -5.26
N PHE A 110 -20.57 -1.11 -5.86
CA PHE A 110 -20.46 -1.15 -7.28
C PHE A 110 -20.97 -2.50 -7.78
N GLU A 111 -20.62 -3.56 -7.12
CA GLU A 111 -21.05 -4.87 -7.54
C GLU A 111 -22.57 -5.03 -7.42
N VAL A 112 -23.12 -4.50 -6.38
CA VAL A 112 -24.57 -4.58 -6.21
C VAL A 112 -25.25 -3.78 -7.29
N ARG A 113 -24.74 -2.61 -7.60
CA ARG A 113 -25.30 -1.79 -8.64
C ARG A 113 -25.18 -2.47 -9.97
N ALA A 114 -24.06 -3.11 -10.25
CA ALA A 114 -23.85 -3.80 -11.50
C ALA A 114 -24.82 -4.95 -11.63
N GLU A 115 -25.07 -5.64 -10.56
CA GLU A 115 -26.02 -6.70 -10.60
C GLU A 115 -27.39 -6.19 -10.89
N SER A 116 -27.77 -5.12 -10.29
CA SER A 116 -29.09 -4.57 -10.50
C SER A 116 -29.23 -4.21 -11.95
N VAL A 117 -28.22 -3.62 -12.51
CA VAL A 117 -28.28 -3.23 -13.86
C VAL A 117 -28.35 -4.41 -14.78
N SER A 118 -27.69 -5.46 -14.43
CA SER A 118 -27.68 -6.58 -15.34
C SER A 118 -28.91 -7.43 -15.24
N GLU A 119 -29.84 -7.07 -14.42
CA GLU A 119 -31.02 -7.80 -14.38
C GLU A 119 -32.04 -7.06 -15.08
N PRO A 120 -31.98 -6.91 -16.28
CA PRO A 120 -32.89 -6.11 -17.01
C PRO A 120 -34.09 -6.88 -17.21
N GLY A 121 -33.99 -8.02 -17.02
CA GLY A 121 -35.10 -8.84 -17.27
C GLY A 121 -36.31 -8.25 -16.79
N GLU A 122 -36.13 -7.59 -15.84
CA GLU A 122 -37.19 -7.08 -15.33
C GLU A 122 -37.79 -6.26 -16.24
N GLY A 123 -37.19 -5.77 -17.02
CA GLY A 123 -37.79 -4.87 -17.94
C GLY A 123 -38.68 -5.55 -18.77
#